data_8eead19884f61fc1f8b0ecde9e53b463
#
_entry.id   8eead19884f61fc1f8b0ecde9e53b463
#
_cell.length_a   1.000
_cell.length_b   1.000
_cell.length_c   1.000
_cell.angle_alpha   90.00
_cell.angle_beta   90.00
_cell.angle_gamma   90.00
#
_symmetry.space_group_name_H-M   'P 1'
#
loop_
_entity.id
_entity.type
_entity.pdbx_description
1 polymer ?
#
loop_
_entity_poly.entity_id
_entity_poly.type
_entity_poly.pdbx_seq_one_letter_code
_entity_poly.pdbx_strand_id
1 'polypeptide(L)'
;MRLGTVAAVAATTVIGAAAAAVAAGRYAGDVALKPSPGHPFPGDSRLTVHSADGDHIVLTRSLASLRPGIYGLTGAGCHAVVGPVVHGTPHPADAVVRRLERVTHGALRPGSRMRLTPQVHAGNPRDALGLTAADVDVPGELGALPAWFVPGARDTWVITVHGLGTTREHPMVVLPFLHRHRFPVLDLAYRNDPGAPRTADGLHHLGDTEWRDLDAAIRYAVRYGARAVVLHGWSTGATMALRAAVNSSLRDRISGLVLDSPVLDRHATVRALAAARRIPRALLPLAVRAAEGHTGLPVDRPADAVDPDALDAPVLLFHGPEDTVAPWDASRRFAARRPELITLQAVPHAPHAAMWNAAPDRYEETLRRFLTPLM
;
A
#
# COMPACT_ATOMS: atom_id res chain seq x y z
N MET A 1 -50.28 -37.55 -0.39
CA MET A 1 -49.91 -36.26 -0.99
C MET A 1 -49.24 -35.30 -0.02
N ARG A 2 -48.28 -35.69 0.83
CA ARG A 2 -47.58 -34.77 1.79
C ARG A 2 -46.04 -34.83 1.75
N LEU A 3 -45.45 -35.79 1.10
CA LEU A 3 -43.96 -35.88 1.00
C LEU A 3 -43.36 -34.98 -0.09
N GLY A 4 -44.06 -34.74 -1.17
CA GLY A 4 -43.59 -33.90 -2.27
C GLY A 4 -43.52 -32.41 -1.92
N THR A 5 -44.43 -31.90 -1.09
CA THR A 5 -44.50 -30.49 -0.69
C THR A 5 -43.40 -30.14 0.31
N VAL A 6 -43.04 -31.04 1.22
CA VAL A 6 -41.94 -30.84 2.18
C VAL A 6 -40.58 -30.82 1.47
N ALA A 7 -40.38 -31.70 0.49
CA ALA A 7 -39.16 -31.71 -0.32
C ALA A 7 -38.99 -30.46 -1.18
N ALA A 8 -40.08 -29.95 -1.76
CA ALA A 8 -40.06 -28.70 -2.56
C ALA A 8 -39.77 -27.45 -1.69
N VAL A 9 -40.36 -27.37 -0.49
CA VAL A 9 -40.08 -26.28 0.46
C VAL A 9 -38.66 -26.33 0.98
N ALA A 10 -38.12 -27.51 1.30
CA ALA A 10 -36.75 -27.70 1.72
C ALA A 10 -35.76 -27.34 0.61
N ALA A 11 -36.03 -27.72 -0.65
CA ALA A 11 -35.18 -27.38 -1.79
C ALA A 11 -35.18 -25.88 -2.08
N THR A 12 -36.33 -25.19 -2.04
CA THR A 12 -36.40 -23.74 -2.20
C THR A 12 -35.72 -22.96 -1.08
N THR A 13 -35.78 -23.45 0.15
CA THR A 13 -35.09 -22.80 1.30
C THR A 13 -33.58 -22.99 1.20
N VAL A 14 -33.10 -24.15 0.76
CA VAL A 14 -31.65 -24.38 0.55
C VAL A 14 -31.11 -23.57 -0.61
N ILE A 15 -31.82 -23.45 -1.74
CA ILE A 15 -31.42 -22.64 -2.88
C ILE A 15 -31.43 -21.16 -2.50
N GLY A 16 -32.44 -20.68 -1.77
CA GLY A 16 -32.51 -19.30 -1.29
C GLY A 16 -31.37 -18.97 -0.33
N ALA A 17 -31.02 -19.87 0.61
CA ALA A 17 -29.90 -19.68 1.54
C ALA A 17 -28.55 -19.68 0.82
N ALA A 18 -28.36 -20.56 -0.18
CA ALA A 18 -27.15 -20.59 -0.99
C ALA A 18 -26.96 -19.33 -1.83
N ALA A 19 -28.03 -18.83 -2.47
CA ALA A 19 -28.01 -17.59 -3.22
C ALA A 19 -27.70 -16.37 -2.33
N ALA A 20 -28.30 -16.31 -1.13
CA ALA A 20 -28.02 -15.27 -0.15
C ALA A 20 -26.57 -15.31 0.36
N ALA A 21 -26.01 -16.50 0.59
CA ALA A 21 -24.63 -16.67 0.99
C ALA A 21 -23.64 -16.23 -0.10
N VAL A 22 -23.92 -16.56 -1.37
CA VAL A 22 -23.12 -16.10 -2.52
C VAL A 22 -23.19 -14.58 -2.66
N ALA A 23 -24.38 -13.98 -2.55
CA ALA A 23 -24.56 -12.52 -2.62
C ALA A 23 -23.83 -11.80 -1.47
N ALA A 24 -23.92 -12.33 -0.24
CA ALA A 24 -23.21 -11.79 0.91
C ALA A 24 -21.69 -11.92 0.77
N GLY A 25 -21.20 -13.04 0.22
CA GLY A 25 -19.79 -13.26 -0.07
C GLY A 25 -19.27 -12.26 -1.12
N ARG A 26 -19.99 -12.08 -2.21
CA ARG A 26 -19.68 -11.08 -3.25
C ARG A 26 -19.61 -9.69 -2.65
N TYR A 27 -20.65 -9.26 -1.96
CA TYR A 27 -20.67 -7.96 -1.30
C TYR A 27 -19.46 -7.75 -0.36
N ALA A 28 -19.13 -8.76 0.43
CA ALA A 28 -17.99 -8.70 1.35
C ALA A 28 -16.64 -8.64 0.60
N GLY A 29 -16.50 -9.37 -0.51
CA GLY A 29 -15.33 -9.32 -1.39
C GLY A 29 -15.18 -7.95 -2.06
N ASP A 30 -16.25 -7.43 -2.63
CA ASP A 30 -16.29 -6.10 -3.26
C ASP A 30 -15.92 -5.01 -2.25
N VAL A 31 -16.49 -5.06 -1.05
CA VAL A 31 -16.14 -4.12 0.03
C VAL A 31 -14.67 -4.20 0.40
N ALA A 32 -14.09 -5.40 0.45
CA ALA A 32 -12.67 -5.58 0.76
C ALA A 32 -11.73 -5.05 -0.33
N LEU A 33 -12.10 -5.23 -1.61
CA LEU A 33 -11.28 -4.89 -2.78
C LEU A 33 -11.55 -3.50 -3.36
N LYS A 34 -12.61 -2.82 -2.90
CA LYS A 34 -12.95 -1.49 -3.41
C LYS A 34 -11.87 -0.47 -3.01
N PRO A 35 -11.36 0.32 -3.96
CA PRO A 35 -10.47 1.43 -3.67
C PRO A 35 -11.09 2.39 -2.65
N SER A 36 -10.35 2.76 -1.64
CA SER A 36 -10.81 3.72 -0.61
C SER A 36 -9.67 4.69 -0.31
N PRO A 37 -9.38 5.63 -1.24
CA PRO A 37 -8.34 6.63 -1.04
C PRO A 37 -8.53 7.38 0.28
N GLY A 38 -7.45 7.61 1.02
CA GLY A 38 -7.47 8.26 2.33
C GLY A 38 -7.78 7.34 3.51
N HIS A 39 -7.87 6.03 3.31
CA HIS A 39 -8.03 5.04 4.37
C HIS A 39 -6.96 3.93 4.32
N PRO A 40 -5.67 4.30 4.37
CA PRO A 40 -4.56 3.35 4.17
C PRO A 40 -4.39 2.36 5.33
N PHE A 41 -4.87 2.72 6.53
CA PHE A 41 -4.85 1.84 7.70
C PHE A 41 -6.26 1.39 8.04
N PRO A 42 -6.72 0.27 7.46
CA PRO A 42 -8.05 -0.24 7.75
C PRO A 42 -8.14 -0.65 9.24
N GLY A 43 -9.25 -0.28 9.88
CA GLY A 43 -9.48 -0.57 11.31
C GLY A 43 -8.95 0.46 12.29
N ASP A 44 -8.11 1.40 11.89
CA ASP A 44 -7.65 2.46 12.77
C ASP A 44 -8.79 3.41 13.17
N SER A 45 -8.92 3.63 14.47
CA SER A 45 -9.89 4.59 15.01
C SER A 45 -9.42 6.01 14.74
N ARG A 46 -10.40 6.94 14.67
CA ARG A 46 -10.10 8.36 14.60
C ARG A 46 -9.52 8.84 15.92
N LEU A 47 -8.45 9.61 15.83
CA LEU A 47 -7.84 10.32 16.95
C LEU A 47 -8.52 11.68 17.14
N THR A 48 -8.83 12.06 18.35
CA THR A 48 -9.30 13.42 18.66
C THR A 48 -8.10 14.31 18.93
N VAL A 49 -8.08 15.48 18.33
CA VAL A 49 -7.14 16.56 18.65
C VAL A 49 -7.67 17.24 19.92
N HIS A 50 -6.92 17.21 21.02
CA HIS A 50 -7.26 17.90 22.25
C HIS A 50 -6.74 19.33 22.24
N SER A 51 -5.50 19.52 21.78
CA SER A 51 -4.91 20.83 21.50
C SER A 51 -3.82 20.72 20.43
N ALA A 52 -3.53 21.82 19.78
CA ALA A 52 -2.37 22.00 18.93
C ALA A 52 -1.81 23.41 19.19
N ASP A 53 -0.59 23.48 19.68
CA ASP A 53 0.06 24.73 20.05
C ASP A 53 1.56 24.66 19.75
N GLY A 54 2.06 25.66 19.05
CA GLY A 54 3.47 25.70 18.61
C GLY A 54 3.87 24.45 17.82
N ASP A 55 4.85 23.74 18.33
CA ASP A 55 5.42 22.52 17.76
C ASP A 55 4.86 21.22 18.39
N HIS A 56 3.74 21.29 19.13
CA HIS A 56 3.13 20.17 19.81
C HIS A 56 1.67 19.97 19.44
N ILE A 57 1.26 18.72 19.40
CA ILE A 57 -0.14 18.32 19.26
C ILE A 57 -0.49 17.27 20.32
N VAL A 58 -1.61 17.45 21.00
CA VAL A 58 -2.15 16.50 21.96
C VAL A 58 -3.27 15.71 21.32
N LEU A 59 -3.11 14.39 21.25
CA LEU A 59 -4.03 13.46 20.61
C LEU A 59 -4.56 12.45 21.64
N THR A 60 -5.73 11.89 21.37
CA THR A 60 -6.23 10.75 22.15
C THR A 60 -5.21 9.62 22.15
N ARG A 61 -4.91 9.07 23.33
CA ARG A 61 -3.97 7.95 23.49
C ARG A 61 -4.56 6.67 22.91
N SER A 62 -3.79 6.01 22.04
CA SER A 62 -4.15 4.75 21.41
C SER A 62 -2.88 4.07 20.87
N LEU A 63 -2.97 2.82 20.45
CA LEU A 63 -1.84 2.17 19.74
C LEU A 63 -1.40 2.96 18.52
N ALA A 64 -2.35 3.55 17.78
CA ALA A 64 -2.04 4.35 16.61
C ALA A 64 -1.27 5.63 16.96
N SER A 65 -1.74 6.40 17.97
CA SER A 65 -1.09 7.65 18.38
C SER A 65 0.28 7.44 19.06
N LEU A 66 0.58 6.22 19.50
CA LEU A 66 1.86 5.84 20.12
C LEU A 66 2.89 5.30 19.10
N ARG A 67 2.54 5.12 17.83
CA ARG A 67 3.48 4.64 16.80
C ARG A 67 4.72 5.51 16.73
N PRO A 68 5.92 4.91 16.62
CA PRO A 68 7.17 5.68 16.46
C PRO A 68 7.22 6.38 15.11
N GLY A 69 8.05 7.42 15.01
CA GLY A 69 8.41 8.07 13.76
C GLY A 69 7.44 9.14 13.26
N ILE A 70 7.32 9.32 11.95
CA ILE A 70 6.71 10.48 11.28
C ILE A 70 5.53 10.03 10.41
N TYR A 71 4.38 10.68 10.59
CA TYR A 71 3.15 10.34 9.86
C TYR A 71 2.43 11.60 9.38
N GLY A 72 1.66 11.45 8.31
CA GLY A 72 0.59 12.39 8.01
C GLY A 72 -0.56 12.22 9.02
N LEU A 73 -1.27 13.31 9.27
CA LEU A 73 -2.49 13.35 10.08
C LEU A 73 -3.58 14.02 9.24
N THR A 74 -4.62 13.27 8.87
CA THR A 74 -5.65 13.74 7.92
C THR A 74 -7.06 13.60 8.47
N GLY A 75 -7.92 14.54 8.13
CA GLY A 75 -9.34 14.56 8.49
C GLY A 75 -9.88 15.97 8.60
N ALA A 76 -11.22 16.11 8.57
CA ALA A 76 -11.90 17.40 8.73
C ALA A 76 -11.40 18.51 7.77
N GLY A 77 -10.99 18.15 6.54
CA GLY A 77 -10.45 19.11 5.56
C GLY A 77 -9.06 19.65 5.92
N CYS A 78 -8.33 18.95 6.79
CA CYS A 78 -6.99 19.32 7.23
C CYS A 78 -5.99 18.17 6.98
N HIS A 79 -4.77 18.53 6.62
CA HIS A 79 -3.62 17.65 6.62
C HIS A 79 -2.47 18.30 7.37
N ALA A 80 -1.87 17.53 8.28
CA ALA A 80 -0.69 17.94 9.05
C ALA A 80 0.34 16.80 9.08
N VAL A 81 1.55 17.11 9.48
CA VAL A 81 2.63 16.14 9.70
C VAL A 81 2.96 16.11 11.17
N VAL A 82 2.91 14.90 11.75
CA VAL A 82 3.25 14.67 13.16
C VAL A 82 4.51 13.81 13.26
N GLY A 83 5.43 14.26 14.07
CA GLY A 83 6.68 13.61 14.40
C GLY A 83 6.55 12.61 15.55
N PRO A 84 7.65 12.25 16.22
CA PRO A 84 7.68 11.31 17.33
C PRO A 84 6.82 11.75 18.52
N VAL A 85 6.53 10.80 19.42
CA VAL A 85 5.94 11.05 20.73
C VAL A 85 6.93 11.86 21.57
N VAL A 86 6.43 12.91 22.20
CA VAL A 86 7.20 13.76 23.12
C VAL A 86 6.95 13.28 24.54
N HIS A 87 8.02 12.97 25.25
CA HIS A 87 7.99 12.53 26.64
C HIS A 87 8.27 13.70 27.59
N GLY A 88 7.74 13.62 28.81
CA GLY A 88 7.99 14.64 29.84
C GLY A 88 7.08 15.87 29.81
N THR A 89 6.28 16.04 28.75
CA THR A 89 5.29 17.12 28.70
C THR A 89 4.04 16.70 29.48
N PRO A 90 3.55 17.52 30.43
CA PRO A 90 2.32 17.23 31.17
C PRO A 90 1.10 17.09 30.23
N HIS A 91 0.36 16.00 30.39
CA HIS A 91 -0.86 15.73 29.62
C HIS A 91 -1.77 14.75 30.41
N PRO A 92 -3.09 14.70 30.12
CA PRO A 92 -3.98 13.70 30.69
C PRO A 92 -3.53 12.26 30.36
N ALA A 93 -3.86 11.31 31.22
CA ALA A 93 -3.44 9.91 31.08
C ALA A 93 -3.99 9.23 29.81
N ASP A 94 -5.14 9.70 29.32
CA ASP A 94 -5.82 9.25 28.09
C ASP A 94 -5.37 10.00 26.82
N ALA A 95 -4.35 10.85 26.94
CA ALA A 95 -3.78 11.60 25.84
C ALA A 95 -2.31 11.23 25.58
N VAL A 96 -1.76 11.70 24.48
CA VAL A 96 -0.34 11.61 24.12
C VAL A 96 0.06 12.90 23.40
N VAL A 97 1.25 13.40 23.70
CA VAL A 97 1.84 14.54 23.02
C VAL A 97 2.74 14.04 21.90
N ARG A 98 2.54 14.58 20.70
CA ARG A 98 3.45 14.34 19.56
C ARG A 98 4.01 15.67 19.09
N ARG A 99 5.16 15.64 18.48
CA ARG A 99 5.69 16.79 17.76
C ARG A 99 4.78 17.12 16.58
N LEU A 100 4.42 18.37 16.41
CA LEU A 100 3.74 18.90 15.23
C LEU A 100 4.79 19.50 14.30
N GLU A 101 5.10 18.80 13.22
CA GLU A 101 6.14 19.25 12.28
C GLU A 101 5.65 20.42 11.40
N ARG A 102 4.40 20.29 10.91
CA ARG A 102 3.73 21.33 10.10
C ARG A 102 2.26 21.04 9.91
N VAL A 103 1.48 22.05 9.60
CA VAL A 103 0.15 21.94 9.01
C VAL A 103 0.29 22.22 7.51
N THR A 104 -0.02 21.25 6.67
CA THR A 104 0.14 21.35 5.20
C THR A 104 -1.01 22.14 4.59
N HIS A 105 -2.23 21.88 5.02
CA HIS A 105 -3.43 22.64 4.65
C HIS A 105 -4.52 22.49 5.70
N GLY A 106 -5.51 23.41 5.67
CA GLY A 106 -6.59 23.46 6.65
C GLY A 106 -6.13 23.98 8.01
N ALA A 107 -6.86 23.61 9.07
CA ALA A 107 -6.55 24.01 10.44
C ALA A 107 -6.84 22.87 11.41
N LEU A 108 -5.92 22.64 12.34
CA LEU A 108 -6.11 21.77 13.49
C LEU A 108 -6.93 22.51 14.55
N ARG A 109 -8.10 21.99 14.88
CA ARG A 109 -8.97 22.56 15.91
C ARG A 109 -9.19 21.53 17.03
N PRO A 110 -9.22 21.92 18.29
CA PRO A 110 -9.66 21.05 19.36
C PRO A 110 -11.01 20.37 19.03
N GLY A 111 -11.12 19.08 19.32
CA GLY A 111 -12.26 18.25 18.96
C GLY A 111 -12.24 17.68 17.53
N SER A 112 -11.35 18.12 16.65
CA SER A 112 -11.21 17.55 15.31
C SER A 112 -10.88 16.07 15.37
N ARG A 113 -11.55 15.27 14.51
CA ARG A 113 -11.31 13.83 14.41
C ARG A 113 -10.43 13.52 13.21
N MET A 114 -9.21 13.12 13.48
CA MET A 114 -8.16 12.89 12.52
C MET A 114 -7.76 11.41 12.45
N ARG A 115 -7.02 11.02 11.39
CA ARG A 115 -6.41 9.69 11.25
C ARG A 115 -4.96 9.84 10.88
N LEU A 116 -4.13 8.91 11.36
CA LEU A 116 -2.78 8.78 10.84
C LEU A 116 -2.81 8.19 9.43
N THR A 117 -1.85 8.60 8.62
CA THR A 117 -1.64 8.13 7.26
C THR A 117 -0.14 8.00 7.00
N PRO A 118 0.33 7.04 6.18
CA PRO A 118 1.71 7.00 5.77
C PRO A 118 2.07 8.13 4.78
N GLN A 119 1.08 8.79 4.19
CA GLN A 119 1.25 9.94 3.32
C GLN A 119 1.63 11.18 4.12
N VAL A 120 2.93 11.47 4.17
CA VAL A 120 3.50 12.64 4.90
C VAL A 120 3.39 13.91 4.08
N HIS A 121 3.38 13.78 2.76
CA HIS A 121 3.28 14.88 1.82
C HIS A 121 1.90 14.89 1.17
N ALA A 122 1.38 16.06 0.84
CA ALA A 122 0.12 16.25 0.14
C ALA A 122 0.34 17.16 -1.08
N GLY A 123 -0.30 16.82 -2.20
CA GLY A 123 -0.13 17.49 -3.47
C GLY A 123 0.94 16.85 -4.36
N ASN A 124 1.57 17.62 -5.23
CA ASN A 124 2.58 17.12 -6.15
C ASN A 124 4.02 17.37 -5.62
N PRO A 125 5.04 16.72 -6.20
CA PRO A 125 6.43 16.86 -5.73
C PRO A 125 7.00 18.29 -5.80
N ARG A 126 6.50 19.14 -6.71
CA ARG A 126 6.91 20.54 -6.80
C ARG A 126 6.47 21.34 -5.58
N ASP A 127 5.18 21.26 -5.28
CA ASP A 127 4.57 22.06 -4.22
C ASP A 127 4.92 21.54 -2.83
N ALA A 128 4.96 20.20 -2.68
CA ALA A 128 5.17 19.57 -1.38
C ALA A 128 6.64 19.43 -0.98
N LEU A 129 7.56 19.30 -1.96
CA LEU A 129 8.97 18.99 -1.74
C LEU A 129 9.93 20.00 -2.37
N GLY A 130 9.45 20.96 -3.18
CA GLY A 130 10.29 21.88 -3.93
C GLY A 130 11.14 21.20 -5.01
N LEU A 131 10.79 19.98 -5.44
CA LEU A 131 11.51 19.24 -6.45
C LEU A 131 11.04 19.62 -7.84
N THR A 132 11.98 19.74 -8.79
CA THR A 132 11.60 19.80 -10.20
C THR A 132 10.89 18.51 -10.59
N ALA A 133 9.67 18.62 -11.07
CA ALA A 133 8.88 17.48 -11.49
C ALA A 133 8.00 17.83 -12.71
N ALA A 134 7.66 16.85 -13.52
CA ALA A 134 6.73 16.99 -14.63
C ALA A 134 5.56 16.01 -14.44
N ASP A 135 4.34 16.45 -14.77
CA ASP A 135 3.22 15.55 -14.97
C ASP A 135 3.40 14.88 -16.32
N VAL A 136 3.32 13.56 -16.36
CA VAL A 136 3.46 12.76 -17.57
C VAL A 136 2.36 11.70 -17.63
N ASP A 137 1.99 11.31 -18.84
CA ASP A 137 1.03 10.25 -19.11
C ASP A 137 1.77 9.00 -19.61
N VAL A 138 1.67 7.91 -18.86
CA VAL A 138 2.19 6.60 -19.25
C VAL A 138 1.12 5.85 -20.05
N PRO A 139 1.38 5.44 -21.31
CA PRO A 139 0.41 4.69 -22.10
C PRO A 139 0.17 3.29 -21.49
N GLY A 140 -0.92 3.11 -20.77
CA GLY A 140 -1.35 1.86 -20.18
C GLY A 140 -2.36 1.09 -21.04
N GLU A 141 -2.68 -0.13 -20.60
CA GLU A 141 -3.63 -1.04 -21.30
C GLU A 141 -5.05 -0.44 -21.38
N LEU A 142 -5.50 0.20 -20.32
CA LEU A 142 -6.86 0.76 -20.23
C LEU A 142 -6.93 2.25 -20.61
N GLY A 143 -5.79 2.89 -20.89
CA GLY A 143 -5.69 4.30 -21.19
C GLY A 143 -4.46 4.94 -20.55
N ALA A 144 -4.37 6.27 -20.60
CA ALA A 144 -3.26 7.01 -20.01
C ALA A 144 -3.25 6.91 -18.48
N LEU A 145 -2.09 6.61 -17.93
CA LEU A 145 -1.83 6.50 -16.50
C LEU A 145 -1.07 7.74 -16.06
N PRO A 146 -1.63 8.59 -15.19
CA PRO A 146 -0.94 9.77 -14.71
C PRO A 146 0.29 9.38 -13.88
N ALA A 147 1.42 10.02 -14.12
CA ALA A 147 2.61 9.84 -13.31
C ALA A 147 3.33 11.17 -13.06
N TRP A 148 4.13 11.23 -12.00
CA TRP A 148 5.08 12.30 -11.76
C TRP A 148 6.48 11.85 -12.15
N PHE A 149 7.14 12.62 -12.99
CA PHE A 149 8.53 12.39 -13.36
C PHE A 149 9.41 13.41 -12.65
N VAL A 150 10.30 12.94 -11.78
CA VAL A 150 11.36 13.73 -11.16
C VAL A 150 12.67 13.43 -11.89
N PRO A 151 13.32 14.42 -12.55
CA PRO A 151 14.53 14.17 -13.31
C PRO A 151 15.72 13.83 -12.41
N GLY A 152 16.64 13.06 -12.96
CA GLY A 152 17.91 12.68 -12.36
C GLY A 152 18.99 12.48 -13.42
N ALA A 153 20.21 12.20 -12.99
CA ALA A 153 21.35 12.08 -13.90
C ALA A 153 21.85 10.65 -14.11
N ARG A 154 21.15 9.66 -13.53
CA ARG A 154 21.52 8.22 -13.65
C ARG A 154 20.79 7.56 -14.80
N ASP A 155 21.40 6.52 -15.35
CA ASP A 155 20.78 5.64 -16.36
C ASP A 155 19.81 4.61 -15.72
N THR A 156 19.93 4.36 -14.41
CA THR A 156 19.00 3.55 -13.64
C THR A 156 17.88 4.45 -13.10
N TRP A 157 16.63 4.17 -13.50
CA TRP A 157 15.46 4.88 -12.98
C TRP A 157 14.85 4.13 -11.82
N VAL A 158 14.19 4.84 -10.92
CA VAL A 158 13.34 4.24 -9.88
C VAL A 158 11.87 4.48 -10.26
N ILE A 159 11.10 3.39 -10.36
CA ILE A 159 9.65 3.48 -10.56
C ILE A 159 8.99 3.19 -9.23
N THR A 160 8.28 4.17 -8.68
CA THR A 160 7.57 4.04 -7.41
C THR A 160 6.09 3.74 -7.66
N VAL A 161 5.52 2.84 -6.84
CA VAL A 161 4.11 2.47 -6.94
C VAL A 161 3.51 2.20 -5.57
N HIS A 162 2.46 2.93 -5.24
CA HIS A 162 1.78 2.88 -3.95
C HIS A 162 0.88 1.65 -3.79
N GLY A 163 0.33 1.47 -2.59
CA GLY A 163 -0.58 0.39 -2.24
C GLY A 163 -2.05 0.78 -2.25
N LEU A 164 -2.89 -0.21 -1.95
CA LEU A 164 -4.34 -0.02 -1.83
C LEU A 164 -4.67 1.00 -0.72
N GLY A 165 -5.54 1.96 -1.04
CA GLY A 165 -6.00 2.98 -0.09
C GLY A 165 -5.10 4.19 0.04
N THR A 166 -3.98 4.23 -0.69
CA THR A 166 -3.09 5.40 -0.83
C THR A 166 -3.07 5.91 -2.28
N THR A 167 -2.29 6.94 -2.54
CA THR A 167 -2.09 7.56 -3.85
C THR A 167 -0.60 7.77 -4.11
N ARG A 168 -0.24 8.37 -5.25
CA ARG A 168 1.13 8.81 -5.57
C ARG A 168 1.78 9.68 -4.47
N GLU A 169 1.00 10.28 -3.59
CA GLU A 169 1.53 11.02 -2.45
C GLU A 169 2.25 10.14 -1.43
N HIS A 170 1.95 8.83 -1.40
CA HIS A 170 2.61 7.91 -0.47
C HIS A 170 4.10 7.72 -0.77
N PRO A 171 4.53 7.39 -2.01
CA PRO A 171 5.93 7.27 -2.37
C PRO A 171 6.75 8.55 -2.20
N MET A 172 6.11 9.71 -2.12
CA MET A 172 6.82 10.99 -1.95
C MET A 172 7.74 11.02 -0.73
N VAL A 173 7.55 10.15 0.25
CA VAL A 173 8.45 10.03 1.43
C VAL A 173 9.88 9.66 1.06
N VAL A 174 10.10 8.97 -0.05
CA VAL A 174 11.45 8.56 -0.51
C VAL A 174 11.99 9.44 -1.64
N LEU A 175 11.18 10.32 -2.24
CA LEU A 175 11.62 11.17 -3.34
C LEU A 175 12.80 12.08 -2.99
N PRO A 176 12.84 12.75 -1.80
CA PRO A 176 14.00 13.55 -1.41
C PRO A 176 15.29 12.74 -1.35
N PHE A 177 15.22 11.51 -0.83
CA PHE A 177 16.36 10.59 -0.80
C PHE A 177 16.81 10.22 -2.22
N LEU A 178 15.91 9.77 -3.07
CA LEU A 178 16.23 9.36 -4.45
C LEU A 178 16.79 10.52 -5.28
N HIS A 179 16.22 11.73 -5.12
CA HIS A 179 16.70 12.93 -5.78
C HIS A 179 18.11 13.30 -5.34
N ARG A 180 18.42 13.29 -4.03
CA ARG A 180 19.79 13.52 -3.53
C ARG A 180 20.80 12.53 -4.12
N HIS A 181 20.35 11.30 -4.41
CA HIS A 181 21.17 10.27 -5.04
C HIS A 181 21.10 10.29 -6.58
N ARG A 182 20.45 11.32 -7.16
CA ARG A 182 20.40 11.62 -8.59
C ARG A 182 19.70 10.57 -9.46
N PHE A 183 18.78 9.77 -8.88
CA PHE A 183 17.93 8.89 -9.65
C PHE A 183 16.81 9.66 -10.35
N PRO A 184 16.58 9.42 -11.65
CA PRO A 184 15.28 9.75 -12.23
C PRO A 184 14.20 8.90 -11.56
N VAL A 185 13.07 9.52 -11.18
CA VAL A 185 11.97 8.82 -10.53
C VAL A 185 10.70 8.98 -11.34
N LEU A 186 10.00 7.86 -11.58
CA LEU A 186 8.67 7.84 -12.16
C LEU A 186 7.68 7.32 -11.09
N ASP A 187 6.86 8.21 -10.57
CA ASP A 187 5.89 7.91 -9.51
C ASP A 187 4.50 7.73 -10.13
N LEU A 188 4.02 6.48 -10.14
CA LEU A 188 2.92 6.01 -10.98
C LEU A 188 1.59 5.99 -10.23
N ALA A 189 0.53 6.54 -10.86
CA ALA A 189 -0.84 6.14 -10.60
C ALA A 189 -1.22 5.00 -11.53
N TYR A 190 -1.99 4.04 -11.03
CA TYR A 190 -2.44 2.88 -11.79
C TYR A 190 -3.97 2.81 -11.86
N ARG A 191 -4.51 1.82 -12.59
CA ARG A 191 -5.96 1.67 -12.77
C ARG A 191 -6.74 1.81 -11.45
N ASN A 192 -7.89 2.46 -11.51
CA ASN A 192 -8.79 2.81 -10.42
C ASN A 192 -8.32 3.96 -9.49
N ASP A 193 -7.11 4.50 -9.66
CA ASP A 193 -6.67 5.69 -8.94
C ASP A 193 -7.37 6.96 -9.43
N PRO A 194 -7.36 8.05 -8.63
CA PRO A 194 -7.83 9.35 -9.09
C PRO A 194 -7.09 9.81 -10.36
N GLY A 195 -7.85 10.08 -11.41
CA GLY A 195 -7.32 10.50 -12.71
C GLY A 195 -6.86 9.37 -13.64
N ALA A 196 -6.75 8.14 -13.16
CA ALA A 196 -6.41 6.97 -13.96
C ALA A 196 -7.67 6.27 -14.53
N PRO A 197 -7.53 5.44 -15.57
CA PRO A 197 -8.62 4.64 -16.12
C PRO A 197 -9.20 3.67 -15.08
N ARG A 198 -10.50 3.38 -15.19
CA ARG A 198 -11.17 2.42 -14.30
C ARG A 198 -11.32 1.07 -14.97
N THR A 199 -11.17 0.00 -14.16
CA THR A 199 -11.57 -1.35 -14.55
C THR A 199 -13.10 -1.45 -14.66
N ALA A 200 -13.60 -2.43 -15.42
CA ALA A 200 -15.03 -2.62 -15.62
C ALA A 200 -15.79 -2.91 -14.31
N ASP A 201 -15.14 -3.59 -13.36
CA ASP A 201 -15.69 -3.91 -12.03
C ASP A 201 -15.39 -2.84 -10.97
N GLY A 202 -14.47 -1.93 -11.24
CA GLY A 202 -14.04 -0.88 -10.31
C GLY A 202 -13.34 -1.41 -9.05
N LEU A 203 -12.83 -2.65 -9.08
CA LEU A 203 -12.18 -3.32 -7.95
C LEU A 203 -10.67 -3.40 -8.13
N HIS A 204 -9.95 -3.50 -7.01
CA HIS A 204 -8.55 -3.89 -6.97
C HIS A 204 -8.39 -5.40 -6.97
N HIS A 205 -7.46 -5.89 -7.78
CA HIS A 205 -7.11 -7.30 -7.87
C HIS A 205 -5.81 -7.64 -7.12
N LEU A 206 -5.43 -6.83 -6.13
CA LEU A 206 -4.26 -6.99 -5.27
C LEU A 206 -2.94 -7.22 -6.04
N GLY A 207 -2.79 -6.51 -7.15
CA GLY A 207 -1.61 -6.60 -8.02
C GLY A 207 -1.71 -7.59 -9.18
N ASP A 208 -2.78 -8.40 -9.28
CA ASP A 208 -2.94 -9.44 -10.31
C ASP A 208 -3.14 -8.90 -11.72
N THR A 209 -3.82 -7.79 -11.85
CA THR A 209 -4.04 -7.11 -13.13
C THR A 209 -3.28 -5.79 -13.21
N GLU A 210 -3.12 -5.12 -12.06
CA GLU A 210 -2.46 -3.82 -11.94
C GLU A 210 -0.98 -3.85 -12.31
N TRP A 211 -0.29 -5.00 -12.20
CA TRP A 211 1.11 -5.12 -12.60
C TRP A 211 1.35 -4.76 -14.07
N ARG A 212 0.32 -4.88 -14.95
CA ARG A 212 0.43 -4.48 -16.36
C ARG A 212 0.58 -2.96 -16.52
N ASP A 213 0.05 -2.17 -15.58
CA ASP A 213 0.23 -0.73 -15.55
C ASP A 213 1.67 -0.38 -15.13
N LEU A 214 2.23 -1.12 -14.16
CA LEU A 214 3.64 -0.99 -13.81
C LEU A 214 4.56 -1.45 -14.95
N ASP A 215 4.20 -2.50 -15.69
CA ASP A 215 4.91 -2.94 -16.89
C ASP A 215 4.87 -1.86 -18.00
N ALA A 216 3.76 -1.15 -18.15
CA ALA A 216 3.69 0.02 -19.02
C ALA A 216 4.65 1.14 -18.59
N ALA A 217 4.79 1.36 -17.26
CA ALA A 217 5.75 2.33 -16.72
C ALA A 217 7.21 1.90 -16.97
N ILE A 218 7.51 0.60 -16.90
CA ILE A 218 8.84 0.07 -17.28
C ILE A 218 9.13 0.35 -18.76
N ARG A 219 8.18 0.04 -19.66
CA ARG A 219 8.31 0.35 -21.09
C ARG A 219 8.50 1.84 -21.34
N TYR A 220 7.75 2.68 -20.62
CA TYR A 220 7.90 4.13 -20.68
C TYR A 220 9.30 4.56 -20.26
N ALA A 221 9.80 4.13 -19.12
CA ALA A 221 11.13 4.48 -18.63
C ALA A 221 12.24 4.09 -19.61
N VAL A 222 12.18 2.84 -20.13
CA VAL A 222 13.17 2.35 -21.14
C VAL A 222 13.10 3.16 -22.43
N ARG A 223 11.90 3.49 -22.91
CA ARG A 223 11.72 4.34 -24.11
C ARG A 223 12.32 5.73 -23.93
N TYR A 224 12.29 6.28 -22.71
CA TYR A 224 12.82 7.60 -22.40
C TYR A 224 14.24 7.59 -21.82
N GLY A 225 14.97 6.47 -22.01
CA GLY A 225 16.42 6.41 -21.80
C GLY A 225 16.90 5.64 -20.57
N ALA A 226 15.99 5.01 -19.79
CA ALA A 226 16.42 4.12 -18.72
C ALA A 226 17.14 2.89 -19.28
N ARG A 227 18.36 2.64 -18.82
CA ARG A 227 19.08 1.39 -19.13
C ARG A 227 18.65 0.26 -18.21
N ALA A 228 18.33 0.60 -16.96
CA ALA A 228 17.80 -0.30 -15.96
C ALA A 228 16.74 0.41 -15.12
N VAL A 229 15.90 -0.36 -14.44
CA VAL A 229 14.91 0.15 -13.52
C VAL A 229 14.98 -0.57 -12.18
N VAL A 230 14.79 0.16 -11.10
CA VAL A 230 14.47 -0.39 -9.77
C VAL A 230 13.00 -0.15 -9.52
N LEU A 231 12.27 -1.20 -9.14
CA LEU A 231 10.85 -1.09 -8.79
C LEU A 231 10.71 -0.95 -7.28
N HIS A 232 10.11 0.12 -6.82
CA HIS A 232 9.88 0.37 -5.41
C HIS A 232 8.37 0.42 -5.13
N GLY A 233 7.84 -0.61 -4.48
CA GLY A 233 6.42 -0.78 -4.26
C GLY A 233 6.03 -0.94 -2.80
N TRP A 234 4.82 -0.45 -2.48
CA TRP A 234 4.18 -0.58 -1.16
C TRP A 234 2.96 -1.48 -1.25
N SER A 235 2.81 -2.43 -0.34
CA SER A 235 1.63 -3.29 -0.24
C SER A 235 1.30 -3.98 -1.57
N THR A 236 0.16 -3.70 -2.18
CA THR A 236 -0.22 -4.21 -3.51
C THR A 236 0.73 -3.71 -4.61
N GLY A 237 1.30 -2.51 -4.48
CA GLY A 237 2.35 -2.02 -5.37
C GLY A 237 3.62 -2.88 -5.32
N ALA A 238 3.97 -3.40 -4.14
CA ALA A 238 5.07 -4.35 -3.99
C ALA A 238 4.76 -5.70 -4.67
N THR A 239 3.50 -6.15 -4.63
CA THR A 239 3.04 -7.34 -5.36
C THR A 239 3.09 -7.11 -6.87
N MET A 240 2.71 -5.91 -7.35
CA MET A 240 2.86 -5.52 -8.76
C MET A 240 4.32 -5.59 -9.19
N ALA A 241 5.26 -5.10 -8.37
CA ALA A 241 6.70 -5.15 -8.65
C ALA A 241 7.22 -6.58 -8.78
N LEU A 242 6.82 -7.48 -7.87
CA LEU A 242 7.15 -8.91 -7.96
C LEU A 242 6.61 -9.55 -9.24
N ARG A 243 5.35 -9.27 -9.59
CA ARG A 243 4.74 -9.81 -10.82
C ARG A 243 5.39 -9.27 -12.08
N ALA A 244 5.74 -8.00 -12.11
CA ALA A 244 6.47 -7.40 -13.23
C ALA A 244 7.86 -8.04 -13.39
N ALA A 245 8.57 -8.31 -12.28
CA ALA A 245 9.87 -8.94 -12.31
C ALA A 245 9.87 -10.37 -12.90
N VAL A 246 8.73 -11.08 -12.79
CA VAL A 246 8.60 -12.43 -13.35
C VAL A 246 7.98 -12.42 -14.75
N ASN A 247 6.97 -11.57 -15.00
CA ASN A 247 6.13 -11.69 -16.18
C ASN A 247 6.38 -10.63 -17.25
N SER A 248 7.13 -9.55 -16.97
CA SER A 248 7.44 -8.53 -17.96
C SER A 248 8.35 -9.05 -19.06
N SER A 249 8.09 -8.66 -20.29
CA SER A 249 9.01 -8.88 -21.41
C SER A 249 10.32 -8.08 -21.26
N LEU A 250 10.34 -7.10 -20.36
CA LEU A 250 11.50 -6.28 -20.01
C LEU A 250 12.09 -6.62 -18.63
N ARG A 251 11.82 -7.83 -18.08
CA ARG A 251 12.34 -8.25 -16.79
C ARG A 251 13.87 -8.13 -16.69
N ASP A 252 14.59 -8.34 -17.77
CA ASP A 252 16.06 -8.19 -17.84
C ASP A 252 16.53 -6.73 -17.62
N ARG A 253 15.61 -5.76 -17.69
CA ARG A 253 15.86 -4.35 -17.37
C ARG A 253 15.61 -4.03 -15.90
N ILE A 254 15.02 -4.94 -15.13
CA ILE A 254 14.75 -4.76 -13.71
C ILE A 254 16.01 -5.16 -12.94
N SER A 255 16.74 -4.17 -12.44
CA SER A 255 18.00 -4.38 -11.73
C SER A 255 17.83 -4.60 -10.22
N GLY A 256 16.65 -4.33 -9.65
CA GLY A 256 16.36 -4.55 -8.25
C GLY A 256 14.92 -4.24 -7.87
N LEU A 257 14.48 -4.83 -6.76
CA LEU A 257 13.15 -4.63 -6.18
C LEU A 257 13.28 -4.11 -4.75
N VAL A 258 12.53 -3.07 -4.41
CA VAL A 258 12.33 -2.58 -3.04
C VAL A 258 10.86 -2.76 -2.69
N LEU A 259 10.57 -3.58 -1.70
CA LEU A 259 9.23 -4.00 -1.34
C LEU A 259 8.93 -3.59 0.09
N ASP A 260 7.88 -2.82 0.30
CA ASP A 260 7.39 -2.44 1.63
C ASP A 260 6.07 -3.18 1.89
N SER A 261 6.05 -4.08 2.87
CA SER A 261 4.85 -4.84 3.27
C SER A 261 4.11 -5.53 2.10
N PRO A 262 4.77 -6.34 1.27
CA PRO A 262 4.15 -6.96 0.10
C PRO A 262 2.98 -7.87 0.49
N VAL A 263 1.91 -7.86 -0.33
CA VAL A 263 0.79 -8.80 -0.21
C VAL A 263 1.20 -10.13 -0.84
N LEU A 264 1.80 -11.01 -0.05
CA LEU A 264 2.24 -12.35 -0.47
C LEU A 264 1.17 -13.41 -0.22
N ASP A 265 0.43 -13.31 0.89
CA ASP A 265 -0.75 -14.15 1.19
C ASP A 265 -2.03 -13.35 0.96
N ARG A 266 -2.63 -13.55 -0.21
CA ARG A 266 -3.84 -12.83 -0.62
C ARG A 266 -5.06 -13.19 0.20
N HIS A 267 -5.23 -14.46 0.55
CA HIS A 267 -6.36 -14.92 1.34
C HIS A 267 -6.38 -14.28 2.72
N ALA A 268 -5.22 -14.26 3.39
CA ALA A 268 -5.08 -13.61 4.68
C ALA A 268 -5.31 -12.10 4.56
N THR A 269 -4.79 -11.45 3.52
CA THR A 269 -4.97 -10.01 3.29
C THR A 269 -6.43 -9.66 3.02
N VAL A 270 -7.14 -10.37 2.12
CA VAL A 270 -8.57 -10.15 1.88
C VAL A 270 -9.36 -10.32 3.16
N ARG A 271 -9.05 -11.36 3.96
CA ARG A 271 -9.70 -11.60 5.25
C ARG A 271 -9.46 -10.46 6.23
N ALA A 272 -8.23 -9.95 6.31
CA ALA A 272 -7.86 -8.82 7.15
C ALA A 272 -8.60 -7.54 6.73
N LEU A 273 -8.62 -7.23 5.43
CA LEU A 273 -9.34 -6.07 4.87
C LEU A 273 -10.85 -6.16 5.12
N ALA A 274 -11.46 -7.32 4.89
CA ALA A 274 -12.88 -7.54 5.16
C ALA A 274 -13.20 -7.38 6.66
N ALA A 275 -12.38 -7.96 7.53
CA ALA A 275 -12.53 -7.84 8.98
C ALA A 275 -12.39 -6.38 9.45
N ALA A 276 -11.43 -5.64 8.91
CA ALA A 276 -11.21 -4.23 9.23
C ALA A 276 -12.40 -3.34 8.79
N ARG A 277 -13.14 -3.77 7.77
CA ARG A 277 -14.39 -3.12 7.32
C ARG A 277 -15.64 -3.66 8.05
N ARG A 278 -15.44 -4.36 9.18
CA ARG A 278 -16.49 -4.91 10.05
C ARG A 278 -17.40 -5.94 9.39
N ILE A 279 -16.91 -6.63 8.38
CA ILE A 279 -17.61 -7.78 7.81
C ILE A 279 -17.67 -8.88 8.90
N PRO A 280 -18.85 -9.49 9.16
CA PRO A 280 -19.00 -10.55 10.15
C PRO A 280 -18.07 -11.74 9.87
N ARG A 281 -17.46 -12.29 10.91
CA ARG A 281 -16.47 -13.38 10.79
C ARG A 281 -16.99 -14.59 10.01
N ALA A 282 -18.26 -14.90 10.14
CA ALA A 282 -18.90 -16.01 9.41
C ALA A 282 -18.91 -15.80 7.87
N LEU A 283 -18.82 -14.57 7.40
CA LEU A 283 -18.80 -14.24 5.96
C LEU A 283 -17.38 -14.14 5.39
N LEU A 284 -16.33 -14.11 6.22
CA LEU A 284 -14.94 -13.96 5.74
C LEU A 284 -14.50 -15.05 4.75
N PRO A 285 -14.83 -16.35 4.93
CA PRO A 285 -14.49 -17.38 3.94
C PRO A 285 -15.19 -17.16 2.60
N LEU A 286 -16.43 -16.65 2.63
CA LEU A 286 -17.19 -16.32 1.42
C LEU A 286 -16.62 -15.08 0.73
N ALA A 287 -16.15 -14.10 1.49
CA ALA A 287 -15.48 -12.92 0.95
C ALA A 287 -14.20 -13.29 0.21
N VAL A 288 -13.38 -14.18 0.76
CA VAL A 288 -12.16 -14.69 0.12
C VAL A 288 -12.51 -15.39 -1.20
N ARG A 289 -13.47 -16.32 -1.20
CA ARG A 289 -13.89 -17.03 -2.42
C ARG A 289 -14.46 -16.10 -3.49
N ALA A 290 -15.22 -15.09 -3.08
CA ALA A 290 -15.73 -14.10 -4.01
C ALA A 290 -14.61 -13.26 -4.63
N ALA A 291 -13.62 -12.84 -3.83
CA ALA A 291 -12.43 -12.13 -4.31
C ALA A 291 -11.62 -12.98 -5.31
N GLU A 292 -11.48 -14.28 -5.07
CA GLU A 292 -10.87 -15.25 -6.02
C GLU A 292 -11.63 -15.30 -7.35
N GLY A 293 -12.96 -15.37 -7.29
CA GLY A 293 -13.81 -15.36 -8.49
C GLY A 293 -13.67 -14.08 -9.32
N HIS A 294 -13.49 -12.92 -8.70
CA HIS A 294 -13.27 -11.64 -9.39
C HIS A 294 -11.89 -11.58 -10.05
N THR A 295 -10.86 -12.15 -9.41
CA THR A 295 -9.50 -12.14 -9.97
C THR A 295 -9.30 -13.18 -11.07
N GLY A 296 -10.25 -14.08 -11.31
CA GLY A 296 -10.17 -15.13 -12.32
C GLY A 296 -9.10 -16.18 -12.04
N LEU A 297 -8.59 -16.24 -10.81
CA LEU A 297 -7.55 -17.20 -10.42
C LEU A 297 -8.16 -18.53 -10.00
N PRO A 298 -7.57 -19.66 -10.43
CA PRO A 298 -8.00 -20.97 -9.98
C PRO A 298 -7.86 -21.11 -8.46
N VAL A 299 -8.87 -21.69 -7.82
CA VAL A 299 -8.92 -21.99 -6.37
C VAL A 299 -7.75 -22.87 -5.91
N ASP A 300 -7.16 -23.63 -6.83
CA ASP A 300 -6.08 -24.60 -6.59
C ASP A 300 -4.66 -24.00 -6.71
N ARG A 301 -4.51 -22.71 -7.05
CA ARG A 301 -3.17 -22.10 -7.05
C ARG A 301 -2.81 -21.63 -5.65
N PRO A 302 -1.51 -21.79 -5.25
CA PRO A 302 -1.02 -21.25 -3.99
C PRO A 302 -1.45 -19.78 -3.84
N ALA A 303 -1.86 -19.39 -2.64
CA ALA A 303 -2.23 -18.00 -2.33
C ALA A 303 -1.06 -17.03 -2.50
N ASP A 304 0.14 -17.53 -2.74
CA ASP A 304 1.37 -16.79 -2.92
C ASP A 304 1.36 -15.97 -4.21
N ALA A 305 1.69 -14.71 -4.09
CA ALA A 305 1.64 -13.77 -5.21
C ALA A 305 2.61 -14.13 -6.34
N VAL A 306 3.81 -14.62 -6.01
CA VAL A 306 4.89 -14.99 -6.93
C VAL A 306 5.76 -16.07 -6.29
N ASP A 307 6.27 -16.99 -7.07
CA ASP A 307 7.30 -17.95 -6.64
C ASP A 307 8.66 -17.22 -6.55
N PRO A 308 9.33 -17.18 -5.38
CA PRO A 308 10.62 -16.53 -5.25
C PRO A 308 11.72 -17.16 -6.12
N ASP A 309 11.58 -18.43 -6.52
CA ASP A 309 12.54 -19.12 -7.39
C ASP A 309 12.50 -18.62 -8.84
N ALA A 310 11.45 -17.90 -9.22
CA ALA A 310 11.31 -17.25 -10.52
C ALA A 310 11.92 -15.84 -10.59
N LEU A 311 12.53 -15.35 -9.51
CA LEU A 311 13.14 -14.03 -9.45
C LEU A 311 14.63 -14.09 -9.80
N ASP A 312 15.05 -13.15 -10.64
CA ASP A 312 16.46 -12.98 -11.06
C ASP A 312 17.10 -11.72 -10.44
N ALA A 313 16.28 -10.70 -10.11
CA ALA A 313 16.76 -9.44 -9.57
C ALA A 313 16.84 -9.47 -8.02
N PRO A 314 17.84 -8.81 -7.41
CA PRO A 314 17.95 -8.70 -5.95
C PRO A 314 16.73 -7.97 -5.35
N VAL A 315 16.32 -8.39 -4.16
CA VAL A 315 15.15 -7.89 -3.45
C VAL A 315 15.53 -7.37 -2.07
N LEU A 316 15.19 -6.12 -1.80
CA LEU A 316 15.14 -5.56 -0.46
C LEU A 316 13.70 -5.53 0.02
N LEU A 317 13.38 -6.27 1.07
CA LEU A 317 12.04 -6.39 1.60
C LEU A 317 11.98 -5.81 3.02
N PHE A 318 11.23 -4.71 3.18
CA PHE A 318 10.89 -4.15 4.49
C PHE A 318 9.54 -4.66 4.95
N HIS A 319 9.43 -5.08 6.22
CA HIS A 319 8.14 -5.49 6.78
C HIS A 319 8.12 -5.38 8.30
N GLY A 320 6.95 -5.05 8.86
CA GLY A 320 6.71 -4.99 10.29
C GLY A 320 6.16 -6.30 10.84
N PRO A 321 6.76 -6.87 11.92
CA PRO A 321 6.24 -8.08 12.54
C PRO A 321 4.79 -7.97 13.04
N GLU A 322 4.35 -6.75 13.35
CA GLU A 322 3.00 -6.44 13.85
C GLU A 322 2.02 -6.01 12.75
N ASP A 323 2.36 -6.22 11.47
CA ASP A 323 1.47 -5.91 10.36
C ASP A 323 0.17 -6.71 10.44
N THR A 324 -0.95 -6.00 10.53
CA THR A 324 -2.30 -6.59 10.67
C THR A 324 -3.03 -6.79 9.35
N VAL A 325 -2.43 -6.39 8.23
CA VAL A 325 -3.02 -6.46 6.88
C VAL A 325 -2.34 -7.54 6.05
N ALA A 326 -1.02 -7.44 5.88
CA ALA A 326 -0.23 -8.47 5.21
C ALA A 326 0.55 -9.30 6.27
N PRO A 327 0.42 -10.63 6.30
CA PRO A 327 1.07 -11.44 7.32
C PRO A 327 2.60 -11.39 7.21
N TRP A 328 3.27 -11.03 8.31
CA TRP A 328 4.73 -11.06 8.45
C TRP A 328 5.34 -12.41 8.10
N ASP A 329 4.71 -13.52 8.54
CA ASP A 329 5.20 -14.87 8.30
C ASP A 329 5.28 -15.23 6.81
N ALA A 330 4.43 -14.64 5.96
CA ALA A 330 4.53 -14.81 4.51
C ALA A 330 5.83 -14.23 3.96
N SER A 331 6.20 -13.01 4.38
CA SER A 331 7.47 -12.39 4.00
C SER A 331 8.68 -13.13 4.53
N ARG A 332 8.59 -13.65 5.75
CA ARG A 332 9.66 -14.46 6.34
C ARG A 332 9.90 -15.75 5.55
N ARG A 333 8.84 -16.48 5.20
CA ARG A 333 8.95 -17.69 4.35
C ARG A 333 9.45 -17.38 2.95
N PHE A 334 8.96 -16.29 2.36
CA PHE A 334 9.39 -15.84 1.04
C PHE A 334 10.89 -15.54 1.01
N ALA A 335 11.41 -14.77 1.97
CA ALA A 335 12.82 -14.45 2.05
C ALA A 335 13.70 -15.67 2.36
N ALA A 336 13.21 -16.59 3.20
CA ALA A 336 13.94 -17.80 3.57
C ALA A 336 14.18 -18.78 2.42
N ARG A 337 13.39 -18.68 1.33
CA ARG A 337 13.59 -19.52 0.13
C ARG A 337 14.77 -19.10 -0.73
N ARG A 338 15.08 -17.80 -0.77
CA ARG A 338 16.17 -17.23 -1.59
C ARG A 338 16.98 -16.21 -0.77
N PRO A 339 17.63 -16.64 0.34
CA PRO A 339 18.35 -15.74 1.23
C PRO A 339 19.54 -15.03 0.57
N GLU A 340 20.07 -15.58 -0.52
CA GLU A 340 21.14 -14.98 -1.32
C GLU A 340 20.62 -13.80 -2.20
N LEU A 341 19.34 -13.78 -2.50
CA LEU A 341 18.71 -12.79 -3.38
C LEU A 341 17.80 -11.80 -2.62
N ILE A 342 17.17 -12.26 -1.53
CA ILE A 342 16.14 -11.52 -0.81
C ILE A 342 16.65 -11.14 0.59
N THR A 343 16.90 -9.84 0.78
CA THR A 343 17.25 -9.28 2.09
C THR A 343 15.99 -8.82 2.80
N LEU A 344 15.60 -9.51 3.88
CA LEU A 344 14.46 -9.12 4.72
C LEU A 344 14.91 -8.20 5.86
N GLN A 345 14.31 -7.01 5.91
CA GLN A 345 14.55 -6.01 6.94
C GLN A 345 13.30 -5.85 7.82
N ALA A 346 13.36 -6.34 9.04
CA ALA A 346 12.28 -6.14 10.02
C ALA A 346 12.25 -4.70 10.52
N VAL A 347 11.04 -4.11 10.56
CA VAL A 347 10.78 -2.78 11.12
C VAL A 347 9.72 -2.91 12.23
N PRO A 348 10.13 -3.05 13.50
CA PRO A 348 9.19 -3.19 14.61
C PRO A 348 8.28 -1.97 14.77
N HIS A 349 7.06 -2.20 15.23
CA HIS A 349 6.03 -1.19 15.52
C HIS A 349 5.56 -0.38 14.31
N ALA A 350 5.99 -0.74 13.11
CA ALA A 350 5.49 -0.14 11.87
C ALA A 350 4.13 -0.74 11.51
N PRO A 351 3.10 0.06 11.23
CA PRO A 351 1.87 -0.43 10.64
C PRO A 351 2.10 -0.79 9.17
N HIS A 352 1.14 -1.49 8.57
CA HIS A 352 1.17 -1.90 7.17
C HIS A 352 1.59 -0.78 6.21
N ALA A 353 2.53 -1.05 5.31
CA ALA A 353 3.01 -0.12 4.28
C ALA A 353 3.50 1.24 4.85
N ALA A 354 4.10 1.25 6.04
CA ALA A 354 4.62 2.45 6.68
C ALA A 354 5.99 2.24 7.33
N MET A 355 6.83 1.42 6.70
CA MET A 355 8.14 1.09 7.23
C MET A 355 9.08 2.29 7.26
N TRP A 356 9.04 3.13 6.21
CA TRP A 356 9.76 4.41 6.20
C TRP A 356 9.27 5.32 7.34
N ASN A 357 7.95 5.42 7.53
CA ASN A 357 7.38 6.30 8.54
C ASN A 357 7.85 5.98 9.97
N ALA A 358 7.95 4.69 10.30
CA ALA A 358 8.34 4.24 11.63
C ALA A 358 9.83 4.48 11.93
N ALA A 359 10.70 4.41 10.91
CA ALA A 359 12.14 4.52 11.08
C ALA A 359 12.82 5.12 9.81
N PRO A 360 12.59 6.42 9.48
CA PRO A 360 13.06 7.04 8.24
C PRO A 360 14.56 6.86 7.99
N ASP A 361 15.39 7.24 8.96
CA ASP A 361 16.86 7.20 8.82
C ASP A 361 17.38 5.80 8.56
N ARG A 362 16.85 4.81 9.30
CA ARG A 362 17.23 3.40 9.13
C ARG A 362 16.78 2.86 7.77
N TYR A 363 15.57 3.25 7.34
CA TYR A 363 15.04 2.87 6.03
C TYR A 363 15.92 3.42 4.91
N GLU A 364 16.22 4.72 4.93
CA GLU A 364 17.05 5.39 3.92
C GLU A 364 18.48 4.85 3.90
N GLU A 365 19.09 4.56 5.06
CA GLU A 365 20.42 3.97 5.12
C GLU A 365 20.45 2.54 4.54
N THR A 366 19.43 1.74 4.82
CA THR A 366 19.31 0.39 4.25
C THR A 366 19.08 0.46 2.74
N LEU A 367 18.21 1.38 2.30
CA LEU A 367 17.94 1.64 0.90
C LEU A 367 19.20 2.12 0.16
N ARG A 368 20.01 2.99 0.77
CA ARG A 368 21.29 3.46 0.21
C ARG A 368 22.25 2.29 -0.03
N ARG A 369 22.40 1.39 0.94
CA ARG A 369 23.26 0.21 0.81
C ARG A 369 22.82 -0.69 -0.32
N PHE A 370 21.52 -0.92 -0.43
CA PHE A 370 20.94 -1.74 -1.49
C PHE A 370 21.11 -1.14 -2.88
N LEU A 371 20.89 0.18 -3.01
CA LEU A 371 20.97 0.85 -4.31
C LEU A 371 22.41 1.10 -4.79
N THR A 372 23.39 1.18 -3.88
CA THR A 372 24.79 1.48 -4.23
C THR A 372 25.36 0.59 -5.36
N PRO A 373 25.21 -0.74 -5.34
CA PRO A 373 25.73 -1.59 -6.42
C PRO A 373 24.88 -1.53 -7.71
N LEU A 374 23.71 -0.89 -7.69
CA LEU A 374 22.79 -0.76 -8.83
C LEU A 374 22.90 0.62 -9.51
N MET A 375 23.83 1.44 -9.06
CA MET A 375 24.01 2.83 -9.51
C MET A 375 24.84 2.94 -10.77
#